data_b2b96a02e3a7624abc3b0aecf4e0d445
#
_entry.id   b2b96a02e3a7624abc3b0aecf4e0d445
#
_cell.length_a   1.000
_cell.length_b   1.000
_cell.length_c   1.000
_cell.angle_alpha   90.00
_cell.angle_beta   90.00
_cell.angle_gamma   90.00
#
_symmetry.space_group_name_H-M   'P 1'
#
loop_
_entity.id
_entity.type
_entity.pdbx_description
1 polymer ?
#
loop_
_entity_poly.entity_id
_entity_poly.type
_entity_poly.pdbx_seq_one_letter_code
_entity_poly.pdbx_strand_id
1 'polypeptide(L)'
;MLIFSQSFYKIVDKKGCDIVKDKHAAIPKATAKRLSLYYRIFKRFNAEKIERANSKQIAEAIGIDSATVRRDFSYFGELGRRGFGYDVKKLMNFFADLLNDNSITNVMLVGIGNMGHALLHYRFHERNKMKIIMAFDLDDHPEVGTETPDGIPIYGISQIKEKIKDANVKTAILTVPSVKSQEVANLLVDAGVKGILSFSPVHLNLPK
;
A
#
# COMPACT_ATOMS: atom_id res chain seq x y z
N MET A 1 -3.78 -18.83 12.80
CA MET A 1 -3.11 -17.58 13.23
C MET A 1 -2.01 -17.29 12.22
N LEU A 2 -2.34 -16.53 11.18
CA LEU A 2 -1.43 -16.19 10.09
C LEU A 2 -0.65 -14.93 10.51
N ILE A 3 0.64 -15.12 10.79
CA ILE A 3 1.57 -14.01 11.04
C ILE A 3 1.93 -13.42 9.69
N PHE A 4 1.31 -12.29 9.33
CA PHE A 4 1.74 -11.50 8.20
C PHE A 4 3.06 -10.82 8.57
N SER A 5 4.17 -11.31 8.03
CA SER A 5 5.42 -10.57 8.01
C SER A 5 5.21 -9.30 7.17
N GLN A 6 5.06 -8.17 7.85
CA GLN A 6 4.87 -6.87 7.23
C GLN A 6 6.22 -6.35 6.73
N SER A 7 6.52 -6.55 5.48
CA SER A 7 7.54 -5.77 4.78
C SER A 7 6.88 -5.02 3.63
N PHE A 8 6.16 -3.94 3.96
CA PHE A 8 5.73 -2.96 2.96
C PHE A 8 6.94 -2.13 2.54
N TYR A 9 7.56 -2.46 1.43
CA TYR A 9 8.55 -1.58 0.81
C TYR A 9 7.84 -0.66 -0.19
N LYS A 10 7.51 0.54 0.26
CA LYS A 10 7.10 1.63 -0.63
C LYS A 10 8.38 2.27 -1.16
N ILE A 11 8.67 2.12 -2.45
CA ILE A 11 9.69 2.94 -3.11
C ILE A 11 9.17 4.37 -3.13
N VAL A 12 9.71 5.21 -2.26
CA VAL A 12 9.42 6.65 -2.25
C VAL A 12 10.31 7.28 -3.31
N ASP A 13 9.71 7.90 -4.32
CA ASP A 13 10.41 8.67 -5.34
C ASP A 13 11.32 9.74 -4.70
N LYS A 14 12.45 10.08 -5.37
CA LYS A 14 13.45 11.06 -4.92
C LYS A 14 12.91 12.49 -4.70
N LYS A 15 11.72 12.77 -5.22
CA LYS A 15 10.97 14.00 -4.90
C LYS A 15 9.99 13.64 -3.80
N GLY A 16 10.28 14.09 -2.57
CA GLY A 16 9.44 13.84 -1.40
C GLY A 16 7.96 13.90 -1.74
N CYS A 17 7.21 12.94 -1.21
CA CYS A 17 5.80 12.70 -1.47
C CYS A 17 5.02 14.01 -1.71
N ASP A 18 4.79 14.37 -2.98
CA ASP A 18 3.88 15.45 -3.39
C ASP A 18 2.43 15.02 -3.17
N ILE A 19 2.08 14.64 -1.93
CA ILE A 19 0.71 14.28 -1.56
C ILE A 19 -0.14 15.53 -1.30
N VAL A 20 0.49 16.69 -1.18
CA VAL A 20 -0.25 17.93 -0.93
C VAL A 20 0.33 19.04 -1.84
N LYS A 21 -0.26 19.21 -3.01
CA LYS A 21 -0.16 20.48 -3.74
C LYS A 21 -1.08 21.47 -3.04
N ASP A 22 -0.47 22.56 -2.59
CA ASP A 22 -1.04 23.76 -2.01
C ASP A 22 -1.39 23.75 -0.51
N LYS A 23 -0.54 24.45 0.25
CA LYS A 23 -0.69 25.08 1.58
C LYS A 23 -0.06 24.44 2.81
N HIS A 24 0.68 23.34 2.74
CA HIS A 24 1.32 22.82 3.96
C HIS A 24 2.84 22.67 3.81
N ALA A 25 3.58 23.06 4.83
CA ALA A 25 5.00 22.75 4.96
C ALA A 25 5.25 21.27 4.73
N ALA A 26 6.35 20.92 4.06
CA ALA A 26 6.64 19.53 3.71
C ALA A 26 6.53 18.60 4.94
N ILE A 27 5.65 17.64 4.87
CA ILE A 27 5.42 16.69 5.97
C ILE A 27 6.68 15.84 6.16
N PRO A 28 7.25 15.75 7.38
CA PRO A 28 8.44 14.94 7.63
C PRO A 28 8.20 13.47 7.26
N LYS A 29 9.22 12.80 6.68
CA LYS A 29 9.13 11.38 6.30
C LYS A 29 8.68 10.48 7.45
N ALA A 30 9.09 10.78 8.69
CA ALA A 30 8.67 10.05 9.87
C ALA A 30 7.17 10.18 10.14
N THR A 31 6.59 11.37 9.97
CA THR A 31 5.16 11.63 10.07
C THR A 31 4.39 10.92 8.94
N ALA A 32 4.88 11.03 7.70
CA ALA A 32 4.27 10.37 6.55
C ALA A 32 4.16 8.85 6.73
N LYS A 33 5.18 8.19 7.31
CA LYS A 33 5.13 6.76 7.62
C LYS A 33 4.05 6.39 8.64
N ARG A 34 3.64 7.31 9.51
CA ARG A 34 2.63 7.07 10.54
C ARG A 34 1.19 7.35 10.10
N LEU A 35 0.98 7.99 8.94
CA LEU A 35 -0.37 8.34 8.46
C LEU A 35 -1.29 7.11 8.33
N SER A 36 -0.78 6.03 7.77
CA SER A 36 -1.52 4.77 7.64
C SER A 36 -1.85 4.14 9.00
N LEU A 37 -0.97 4.30 10.00
CA LEU A 37 -1.23 3.84 11.37
C LEU A 37 -2.35 4.68 12.02
N TYR A 38 -2.31 6.01 11.86
CA TYR A 38 -3.36 6.90 12.34
C TYR A 38 -4.71 6.55 11.72
N TYR A 39 -4.77 6.37 10.42
CA TYR A 39 -6.00 5.95 9.74
C TYR A 39 -6.58 4.64 10.30
N ARG A 40 -5.72 3.62 10.44
CA ARG A 40 -6.14 2.31 11.00
C ARG A 40 -6.69 2.43 12.41
N ILE A 41 -6.08 3.24 13.27
CA ILE A 41 -6.54 3.44 14.64
C ILE A 41 -7.87 4.18 14.65
N PHE A 42 -8.05 5.24 13.87
CA PHE A 42 -9.33 5.93 13.79
C PHE A 42 -10.43 5.07 13.21
N LYS A 43 -10.13 4.22 12.23
CA LYS A 43 -11.07 3.23 11.71
C LYS A 43 -11.51 2.23 12.79
N ARG A 44 -10.57 1.75 13.62
CA ARG A 44 -10.88 0.90 14.76
C ARG A 44 -11.73 1.63 15.80
N PHE A 45 -11.33 2.81 16.24
CA PHE A 45 -12.08 3.62 17.20
C PHE A 45 -13.50 3.92 16.74
N ASN A 46 -13.67 4.21 15.44
CA ASN A 46 -15.00 4.41 14.85
C ASN A 46 -15.85 3.12 14.89
N ALA A 47 -15.25 1.95 14.63
CA ALA A 47 -15.94 0.66 14.75
C ALA A 47 -16.33 0.36 16.21
N GLU A 48 -15.50 0.76 17.18
CA GLU A 48 -15.75 0.66 18.63
C GLU A 48 -16.70 1.76 19.15
N LYS A 49 -17.26 2.60 18.25
CA LYS A 49 -18.17 3.73 18.58
C LYS A 49 -17.55 4.77 19.51
N ILE A 50 -16.24 4.92 19.50
CA ILE A 50 -15.52 5.99 20.23
C ILE A 50 -15.67 7.26 19.39
N GLU A 51 -16.41 8.24 19.89
CA GLU A 51 -16.63 9.51 19.19
C GLU A 51 -15.43 10.46 19.27
N ARG A 52 -14.73 10.44 20.40
CA ARG A 52 -13.60 11.33 20.67
C ARG A 52 -12.42 10.57 21.27
N ALA A 53 -11.21 10.93 20.84
CA ALA A 53 -9.98 10.40 21.38
C ALA A 53 -8.98 11.53 21.69
N ASN A 54 -8.23 11.42 22.78
CA ASN A 54 -7.14 12.34 23.08
C ASN A 54 -5.79 11.81 22.57
N SER A 55 -4.76 12.65 22.54
CA SER A 55 -3.43 12.26 22.05
C SER A 55 -2.81 11.11 22.84
N LYS A 56 -3.17 10.91 24.10
CA LYS A 56 -2.66 9.82 24.94
C LYS A 56 -3.26 8.49 24.50
N GLN A 57 -4.57 8.42 24.32
CA GLN A 57 -5.26 7.23 23.81
C GLN A 57 -4.77 6.81 22.42
N ILE A 58 -4.57 7.80 21.52
CA ILE A 58 -4.02 7.55 20.18
C ILE A 58 -2.59 7.01 20.27
N ALA A 59 -1.75 7.62 21.10
CA ALA A 59 -0.36 7.25 21.32
C ALA A 59 -0.23 5.81 21.86
N GLU A 60 -1.01 5.47 22.89
CA GLU A 60 -1.09 4.12 23.47
C GLU A 60 -1.50 3.08 22.41
N ALA A 61 -2.48 3.42 21.57
CA ALA A 61 -3.01 2.52 20.55
C ALA A 61 -2.00 2.16 19.44
N ILE A 62 -1.00 3.01 19.17
CA ILE A 62 0.03 2.81 18.13
C ILE A 62 1.44 2.65 18.70
N GLY A 63 1.61 2.69 20.01
CA GLY A 63 2.89 2.46 20.67
C GLY A 63 3.92 3.59 20.51
N ILE A 64 3.47 4.86 20.54
CA ILE A 64 4.34 6.05 20.47
C ILE A 64 4.06 7.03 21.61
N ASP A 65 4.86 8.10 21.71
CA ASP A 65 4.64 9.16 22.68
C ASP A 65 3.53 10.14 22.23
N SER A 66 2.74 10.63 23.19
CA SER A 66 1.63 11.56 22.94
C SER A 66 2.08 12.95 22.43
N ALA A 67 3.31 13.37 22.72
CA ALA A 67 3.90 14.58 22.14
C ALA A 67 4.17 14.39 20.65
N THR A 68 4.58 13.19 20.22
CA THR A 68 4.76 12.84 18.82
C THR A 68 3.43 12.93 18.06
N VAL A 69 2.32 12.41 18.63
CA VAL A 69 0.98 12.54 18.03
C VAL A 69 0.61 14.01 17.81
N ARG A 70 0.80 14.85 18.85
CA ARG A 70 0.50 16.28 18.75
C ARG A 70 1.35 16.99 17.72
N ARG A 71 2.66 16.67 17.65
CA ARG A 71 3.59 17.21 16.64
C ARG A 71 3.17 16.79 15.24
N ASP A 72 2.86 15.51 15.03
CA ASP A 72 2.42 15.01 13.72
C ASP A 72 1.15 15.72 13.26
N PHE A 73 0.18 15.87 14.15
CA PHE A 73 -1.10 16.51 13.82
C PHE A 73 -0.96 18.01 13.56
N SER A 74 0.02 18.68 14.17
CA SER A 74 0.26 20.11 13.93
C SER A 74 0.66 20.43 12.47
N TYR A 75 1.18 19.47 11.72
CA TYR A 75 1.47 19.65 10.29
C TYR A 75 0.21 19.75 9.41
N PHE A 76 -0.94 19.34 9.93
CA PHE A 76 -2.21 19.31 9.21
C PHE A 76 -3.20 20.39 9.67
N GLY A 77 -2.74 21.35 10.48
CA GLY A 77 -3.57 22.43 11.02
C GLY A 77 -4.32 22.03 12.30
N GLU A 78 -5.44 22.71 12.56
CA GLU A 78 -6.22 22.51 13.79
C GLU A 78 -7.16 21.29 13.68
N LEU A 79 -6.64 20.08 13.88
CA LEU A 79 -7.42 18.84 13.85
C LEU A 79 -8.22 18.57 15.13
N GLY A 80 -8.01 19.34 16.21
CA GLY A 80 -8.68 19.16 17.50
C GLY A 80 -8.62 20.41 18.36
N ARG A 81 -9.44 20.43 19.41
CA ARG A 81 -9.45 21.53 20.41
C ARG A 81 -8.85 21.06 21.73
N ARG A 82 -8.07 21.94 22.36
CA ARG A 82 -7.49 21.69 23.68
C ARG A 82 -8.61 21.40 24.69
N GLY A 83 -8.50 20.32 25.46
CA GLY A 83 -9.50 19.85 26.43
C GLY A 83 -10.64 19.01 25.86
N PHE A 84 -10.90 19.07 24.54
CA PHE A 84 -11.99 18.31 23.90
C PHE A 84 -11.52 17.07 23.12
N GLY A 85 -10.22 16.95 22.87
CA GLY A 85 -9.66 15.87 22.05
C GLY A 85 -9.98 15.99 20.56
N TYR A 86 -9.82 14.89 19.86
CA TYR A 86 -10.01 14.77 18.41
C TYR A 86 -11.30 14.04 18.11
N ASP A 87 -12.04 14.51 17.12
CA ASP A 87 -13.22 13.85 16.57
C ASP A 87 -12.77 12.65 15.72
N VAL A 88 -13.12 11.45 16.12
CA VAL A 88 -12.68 10.19 15.50
C VAL A 88 -13.14 10.07 14.07
N LYS A 89 -14.42 10.36 13.80
CA LYS A 89 -15.00 10.25 12.46
C LYS A 89 -14.41 11.27 11.49
N LYS A 90 -14.20 12.51 11.95
CA LYS A 90 -13.56 13.56 11.15
C LYS A 90 -12.12 13.21 10.80
N LEU A 91 -11.34 12.72 11.78
CA LEU A 91 -9.96 12.34 11.51
C LEU A 91 -9.84 11.07 10.67
N MET A 92 -10.73 10.10 10.84
CA MET A 92 -10.79 8.94 9.98
C MET A 92 -10.97 9.36 8.50
N ASN A 93 -11.95 10.22 8.21
CA ASN A 93 -12.21 10.72 6.87
C ASN A 93 -11.03 11.55 6.35
N PHE A 94 -10.49 12.45 7.16
CA PHE A 94 -9.33 13.27 6.81
C PHE A 94 -8.12 12.41 6.39
N PHE A 95 -7.78 11.38 7.17
CA PHE A 95 -6.67 10.49 6.82
C PHE A 95 -7.02 9.56 5.65
N ALA A 96 -8.28 9.18 5.47
CA ALA A 96 -8.73 8.43 4.29
C ALA A 96 -8.50 9.24 3.00
N ASP A 97 -8.91 10.51 3.01
CA ASP A 97 -8.73 11.41 1.87
C ASP A 97 -7.25 11.69 1.59
N LEU A 98 -6.46 11.91 2.65
CA LEU A 98 -5.02 12.13 2.54
C LEU A 98 -4.26 10.92 1.97
N LEU A 99 -4.72 9.72 2.28
CA LEU A 99 -4.12 8.47 1.81
C LEU A 99 -4.71 7.99 0.47
N ASN A 100 -5.63 8.75 -0.14
CA ASN A 100 -6.43 8.31 -1.29
C ASN A 100 -7.11 6.94 -1.05
N ASP A 101 -7.48 6.65 0.19
CA ASP A 101 -8.04 5.35 0.58
C ASP A 101 -9.41 5.07 -0.08
N ASN A 102 -10.01 6.05 -0.75
CA ASN A 102 -11.24 5.89 -1.51
C ASN A 102 -11.02 5.41 -2.95
N SER A 103 -9.79 5.37 -3.44
CA SER A 103 -9.47 4.89 -4.79
C SER A 103 -9.07 3.41 -4.78
N ILE A 104 -9.56 2.66 -5.78
CA ILE A 104 -9.07 1.30 -6.06
C ILE A 104 -7.72 1.43 -6.75
N THR A 105 -6.69 0.84 -6.16
CA THR A 105 -5.35 0.79 -6.76
C THR A 105 -5.26 -0.43 -7.67
N ASN A 106 -5.06 -0.19 -8.97
CA ASN A 106 -4.76 -1.27 -9.90
C ASN A 106 -3.35 -1.81 -9.65
N VAL A 107 -3.25 -3.12 -9.53
CA VAL A 107 -1.98 -3.82 -9.30
C VAL A 107 -1.82 -4.95 -10.32
N MET A 108 -0.58 -5.34 -10.56
CA MET A 108 -0.27 -6.55 -11.30
C MET A 108 0.25 -7.64 -10.37
N LEU A 109 0.06 -8.89 -10.76
CA LEU A 109 0.63 -10.05 -10.10
C LEU A 109 1.77 -10.62 -10.94
N VAL A 110 2.89 -10.99 -10.31
CA VAL A 110 4.01 -11.65 -10.99
C VAL A 110 4.35 -12.94 -10.25
N GLY A 111 4.20 -14.04 -10.96
CA GLY A 111 4.29 -15.41 -10.45
C GLY A 111 2.90 -16.03 -10.22
N ILE A 112 2.52 -17.05 -11.05
CA ILE A 112 1.22 -17.72 -10.98
C ILE A 112 1.33 -19.13 -10.36
N GLY A 113 2.30 -19.34 -9.50
CA GLY A 113 2.37 -20.56 -8.67
C GLY A 113 1.22 -20.63 -7.65
N ASN A 114 1.26 -21.56 -6.72
CA ASN A 114 0.20 -21.78 -5.72
C ASN A 114 -0.25 -20.49 -5.02
N MET A 115 0.69 -19.63 -4.61
CA MET A 115 0.37 -18.36 -3.96
C MET A 115 -0.27 -17.37 -4.94
N GLY A 116 0.22 -17.29 -6.17
CA GLY A 116 -0.32 -16.45 -7.22
C GLY A 116 -1.78 -16.82 -7.54
N HIS A 117 -2.06 -18.10 -7.75
CA HIS A 117 -3.43 -18.59 -7.94
C HIS A 117 -4.35 -18.25 -6.78
N ALA A 118 -3.90 -18.46 -5.53
CA ALA A 118 -4.68 -18.10 -4.36
C ALA A 118 -5.03 -16.61 -4.33
N LEU A 119 -4.11 -15.74 -4.74
CA LEU A 119 -4.34 -14.29 -4.80
C LEU A 119 -5.25 -13.88 -5.98
N LEU A 120 -5.16 -14.53 -7.13
CA LEU A 120 -6.04 -14.28 -8.28
C LEU A 120 -7.50 -14.62 -7.95
N HIS A 121 -7.75 -15.67 -7.19
CA HIS A 121 -9.09 -16.06 -6.74
C HIS A 121 -9.58 -15.26 -5.52
N TYR A 122 -8.70 -14.51 -4.85
CA TYR A 122 -9.07 -13.72 -3.68
C TYR A 122 -9.58 -12.34 -4.10
N ARG A 123 -10.78 -11.99 -3.69
CA ARG A 123 -11.39 -10.69 -3.98
C ARG A 123 -10.70 -9.55 -3.22
N PHE A 124 -9.48 -9.22 -3.62
CA PHE A 124 -8.64 -8.19 -2.99
C PHE A 124 -9.31 -6.81 -2.94
N HIS A 125 -10.09 -6.47 -3.96
CA HIS A 125 -10.72 -5.16 -4.09
C HIS A 125 -11.79 -4.90 -3.02
N GLU A 126 -12.47 -5.94 -2.53
CA GLU A 126 -13.53 -5.79 -1.55
C GLU A 126 -13.00 -5.38 -0.17
N ARG A 127 -11.80 -5.81 0.20
CA ARG A 127 -11.23 -5.58 1.54
C ARG A 127 -10.03 -4.64 1.55
N ASN A 128 -9.22 -4.64 0.50
CA ASN A 128 -7.92 -3.95 0.49
C ASN A 128 -7.83 -2.82 -0.54
N LYS A 129 -8.93 -2.53 -1.28
CA LYS A 129 -8.97 -1.52 -2.35
C LYS A 129 -7.83 -1.66 -3.37
N MET A 130 -7.35 -2.88 -3.57
CA MET A 130 -6.43 -3.26 -4.62
C MET A 130 -7.14 -4.22 -5.57
N LYS A 131 -7.03 -3.95 -6.86
CA LYS A 131 -7.57 -4.81 -7.92
C LYS A 131 -6.44 -5.34 -8.77
N ILE A 132 -6.25 -6.66 -8.80
CA ILE A 132 -5.35 -7.29 -9.77
C ILE A 132 -6.03 -7.16 -11.14
N ILE A 133 -5.35 -6.52 -12.09
CA ILE A 133 -5.88 -6.28 -13.45
C ILE A 133 -5.11 -7.03 -14.52
N MET A 134 -3.98 -7.61 -14.21
CA MET A 134 -3.17 -8.45 -15.07
C MET A 134 -2.22 -9.32 -14.26
N ALA A 135 -1.82 -10.45 -14.80
CA ALA A 135 -0.84 -11.35 -14.20
C ALA A 135 0.27 -11.72 -15.20
N PHE A 136 1.43 -12.09 -14.67
CA PHE A 136 2.61 -12.46 -15.46
C PHE A 136 3.27 -13.71 -14.88
N ASP A 137 3.77 -14.57 -15.79
CA ASP A 137 4.66 -15.67 -15.45
C ASP A 137 5.71 -15.86 -16.57
N LEU A 138 6.53 -16.90 -16.47
CA LEU A 138 7.48 -17.26 -17.53
C LEU A 138 6.73 -17.45 -18.86
N ASP A 139 7.36 -17.09 -19.96
CA ASP A 139 6.73 -17.13 -21.28
C ASP A 139 6.26 -18.53 -21.70
N ASP A 140 6.85 -19.59 -21.15
CA ASP A 140 6.51 -20.99 -21.37
C ASP A 140 5.47 -21.55 -20.37
N HIS A 141 4.97 -20.71 -19.45
CA HIS A 141 3.95 -21.15 -18.49
C HIS A 141 2.63 -21.47 -19.23
N PRO A 142 1.97 -22.61 -18.91
CA PRO A 142 0.78 -23.09 -19.66
C PRO A 142 -0.39 -22.10 -19.73
N GLU A 143 -0.53 -21.23 -18.76
CA GLU A 143 -1.62 -20.26 -18.69
C GLU A 143 -1.31 -18.92 -19.39
N VAL A 144 -0.09 -18.73 -19.91
CA VAL A 144 0.25 -17.51 -20.64
C VAL A 144 -0.57 -17.45 -21.94
N GLY A 145 -1.15 -16.27 -22.21
CA GLY A 145 -2.06 -16.05 -23.34
C GLY A 145 -3.53 -16.38 -23.03
N THR A 146 -3.86 -16.77 -21.80
CA THR A 146 -5.24 -17.02 -21.36
C THR A 146 -5.72 -15.92 -20.40
N GLU A 147 -6.95 -16.06 -19.91
CA GLU A 147 -7.53 -15.22 -18.87
C GLU A 147 -8.03 -16.09 -17.71
N THR A 148 -8.00 -15.53 -16.51
CA THR A 148 -8.65 -16.17 -15.35
C THR A 148 -10.17 -16.17 -15.51
N PRO A 149 -10.93 -16.97 -14.72
CA PRO A 149 -12.39 -16.93 -14.71
C PRO A 149 -12.99 -15.55 -14.45
N ASP A 150 -12.26 -14.68 -13.73
CA ASP A 150 -12.66 -13.30 -13.45
C ASP A 150 -12.20 -12.31 -14.54
N GLY A 151 -11.71 -12.79 -15.70
CA GLY A 151 -11.28 -11.98 -16.83
C GLY A 151 -9.96 -11.25 -16.63
N ILE A 152 -9.06 -11.74 -15.78
CA ILE A 152 -7.72 -11.18 -15.61
C ILE A 152 -6.78 -11.82 -16.63
N PRO A 153 -6.21 -11.04 -17.58
CA PRO A 153 -5.31 -11.57 -18.59
C PRO A 153 -3.97 -11.99 -18.00
N ILE A 154 -3.41 -13.08 -18.52
CA ILE A 154 -2.13 -13.66 -18.12
C ILE A 154 -1.13 -13.51 -19.28
N TYR A 155 -0.04 -12.80 -19.03
CA TYR A 155 0.99 -12.48 -20.00
C TYR A 155 2.32 -13.15 -19.68
N GLY A 156 3.13 -13.36 -20.69
CA GLY A 156 4.54 -13.74 -20.52
C GLY A 156 5.37 -12.59 -19.95
N ILE A 157 6.39 -12.93 -19.17
CA ILE A 157 7.26 -11.95 -18.49
C ILE A 157 8.00 -11.04 -19.50
N SER A 158 8.24 -11.51 -20.72
CA SER A 158 8.84 -10.71 -21.82
C SER A 158 7.99 -9.49 -22.19
N GLN A 159 6.67 -9.54 -22.02
CA GLN A 159 5.72 -8.47 -22.34
C GLN A 159 5.56 -7.42 -21.21
N ILE A 160 6.21 -7.62 -20.07
CA ILE A 160 5.92 -6.86 -18.84
C ILE A 160 6.10 -5.34 -19.03
N LYS A 161 7.15 -4.89 -19.72
CA LYS A 161 7.43 -3.46 -19.92
C LYS A 161 6.35 -2.77 -20.76
N GLU A 162 5.88 -3.44 -21.81
CA GLU A 162 4.81 -2.96 -22.68
C GLU A 162 3.50 -2.85 -21.91
N LYS A 163 3.07 -3.92 -21.29
CA LYS A 163 1.77 -3.98 -20.58
C LYS A 163 1.69 -3.05 -19.38
N ILE A 164 2.80 -2.85 -18.64
CA ILE A 164 2.89 -1.87 -17.55
C ILE A 164 2.68 -0.45 -18.05
N LYS A 165 3.31 -0.11 -19.18
CA LYS A 165 3.20 1.22 -19.78
C LYS A 165 1.78 1.50 -20.25
N ASP A 166 1.16 0.56 -20.97
CA ASP A 166 -0.17 0.71 -21.53
C ASP A 166 -1.26 0.85 -20.46
N ALA A 167 -1.18 0.04 -19.41
CA ALA A 167 -2.14 0.07 -18.31
C ALA A 167 -1.81 1.10 -17.20
N ASN A 168 -0.66 1.79 -17.28
CA ASN A 168 -0.16 2.74 -16.29
C ASN A 168 -0.16 2.17 -14.85
N VAL A 169 0.13 0.88 -14.68
CA VAL A 169 0.18 0.22 -13.37
C VAL A 169 1.50 0.55 -12.69
N LYS A 170 1.44 0.97 -11.41
CA LYS A 170 2.62 1.38 -10.64
C LYS A 170 2.94 0.46 -9.47
N THR A 171 2.11 -0.54 -9.23
CA THR A 171 2.26 -1.44 -8.07
C THR A 171 2.21 -2.89 -8.53
N ALA A 172 3.14 -3.71 -8.04
CA ALA A 172 3.22 -5.14 -8.32
C ALA A 172 3.12 -5.97 -7.03
N ILE A 173 2.48 -7.13 -7.13
CA ILE A 173 2.54 -8.20 -6.14
C ILE A 173 3.48 -9.27 -6.69
N LEU A 174 4.50 -9.63 -5.91
CA LEU A 174 5.54 -10.57 -6.30
C LEU A 174 5.40 -11.87 -5.53
N THR A 175 5.13 -12.96 -6.25
CA THR A 175 4.88 -14.31 -5.72
C THR A 175 5.77 -15.37 -6.38
N VAL A 176 6.92 -14.95 -6.89
CA VAL A 176 7.92 -15.84 -7.49
C VAL A 176 8.81 -16.51 -6.43
N PRO A 177 9.48 -17.64 -6.75
CA PRO A 177 10.44 -18.27 -5.86
C PRO A 177 11.53 -17.31 -5.40
N SER A 178 12.01 -17.48 -4.15
CA SER A 178 12.98 -16.60 -3.50
C SER A 178 14.25 -16.35 -4.33
N VAL A 179 14.74 -17.37 -5.02
CA VAL A 179 15.95 -17.30 -5.87
C VAL A 179 15.77 -16.38 -7.09
N LYS A 180 14.54 -16.12 -7.51
CA LYS A 180 14.22 -15.25 -8.65
C LYS A 180 13.69 -13.88 -8.24
N SER A 181 13.36 -13.68 -6.96
CA SER A 181 12.70 -12.47 -6.48
C SER A 181 13.48 -11.18 -6.76
N GLN A 182 14.83 -11.20 -6.61
CA GLN A 182 15.63 -9.99 -6.86
C GLN A 182 15.70 -9.65 -8.36
N GLU A 183 15.87 -10.65 -9.22
CA GLU A 183 15.92 -10.48 -10.67
C GLU A 183 14.61 -9.86 -11.19
N VAL A 184 13.47 -10.43 -10.78
CA VAL A 184 12.15 -9.95 -11.19
C VAL A 184 11.86 -8.56 -10.58
N ALA A 185 12.27 -8.31 -9.34
CA ALA A 185 12.12 -6.99 -8.73
C ALA A 185 12.89 -5.89 -9.48
N ASN A 186 14.11 -6.19 -9.95
CA ASN A 186 14.89 -5.27 -10.78
C ASN A 186 14.17 -4.98 -12.12
N LEU A 187 13.65 -6.03 -12.78
CA LEU A 187 12.88 -5.89 -14.02
C LEU A 187 11.65 -4.98 -13.83
N LEU A 188 10.93 -5.14 -12.71
CA LEU A 188 9.78 -4.32 -12.37
C LEU A 188 10.16 -2.84 -12.14
N VAL A 189 11.26 -2.59 -11.45
CA VAL A 189 11.80 -1.24 -11.24
C VAL A 189 12.16 -0.59 -12.57
N ASP A 190 12.86 -1.31 -13.45
CA ASP A 190 13.24 -0.83 -14.80
C ASP A 190 12.00 -0.56 -15.67
N ALA A 191 10.92 -1.31 -15.46
CA ALA A 191 9.64 -1.08 -16.13
C ALA A 191 8.83 0.09 -15.53
N GLY A 192 9.33 0.76 -14.48
CA GLY A 192 8.73 1.95 -13.88
C GLY A 192 7.74 1.67 -12.75
N VAL A 193 7.73 0.47 -12.18
CA VAL A 193 6.96 0.13 -10.97
C VAL A 193 7.49 0.94 -9.79
N LYS A 194 6.57 1.47 -8.98
CA LYS A 194 6.87 2.34 -7.82
C LYS A 194 6.67 1.64 -6.48
N GLY A 195 5.97 0.52 -6.46
CA GLY A 195 5.72 -0.26 -5.24
C GLY A 195 5.68 -1.75 -5.52
N ILE A 196 6.35 -2.54 -4.69
CA ILE A 196 6.35 -4.01 -4.76
C ILE A 196 5.89 -4.55 -3.41
N LEU A 197 4.82 -5.35 -3.43
CA LEU A 197 4.40 -6.18 -2.31
C LEU A 197 4.97 -7.58 -2.53
N SER A 198 6.03 -7.94 -1.81
CA SER A 198 6.68 -9.23 -1.95
C SER A 198 6.15 -10.25 -0.94
N PHE A 199 5.79 -11.44 -1.42
CA PHE A 199 5.51 -12.61 -0.60
C PHE A 199 6.73 -13.52 -0.44
N SER A 200 7.86 -13.15 -1.03
CA SER A 200 9.13 -13.85 -0.81
C SER A 200 9.72 -13.50 0.56
N PRO A 201 10.31 -14.47 1.29
CA PRO A 201 10.95 -14.23 2.58
C PRO A 201 12.30 -13.51 2.48
N VAL A 202 12.81 -13.26 1.28
CA VAL A 202 14.10 -12.57 1.08
C VAL A 202 13.96 -11.06 1.08
N HIS A 203 14.97 -10.39 1.59
CA HIS A 203 15.05 -8.93 1.52
C HIS A 203 15.45 -8.51 0.09
N LEU A 204 14.66 -7.64 -0.52
CA LEU A 204 14.94 -7.10 -1.84
C LEU A 204 15.78 -5.82 -1.73
N ASN A 205 16.91 -5.79 -2.45
CA ASN A 205 17.74 -4.59 -2.59
C ASN A 205 17.20 -3.75 -3.75
N LEU A 206 16.42 -2.73 -3.43
CA LEU A 206 15.81 -1.85 -4.42
C LEU A 206 16.42 -0.46 -4.35
N PRO A 207 16.49 0.29 -5.48
CA PRO A 207 16.96 1.67 -5.49
C PRO A 207 16.09 2.51 -4.57
N LYS A 208 16.73 3.46 -3.85
CA LYS A 208 16.08 4.38 -2.91
C LYS A 208 15.28 5.46 -3.64
#